data_e801ceca45cc9cb029020fbcea2f8e47
#
_entry.id   e801ceca45cc9cb029020fbcea2f8e47
#
_cell.length_a   1.000
_cell.length_b   1.000
_cell.length_c   1.000
_cell.angle_alpha   90.00
_cell.angle_beta   90.00
_cell.angle_gamma   90.00
#
_symmetry.space_group_name_H-M   'P 1'
#
loop_
_entity.id
_entity.type
_entity.pdbx_description
1 polymer ?
#
loop_
_entity_poly.entity_id
_entity_poly.type
_entity_poly.pdbx_seq_one_letter_code
_entity_poly.pdbx_strand_id
1 'polypeptide(L)'
;MKLIEPKVELWEQGGTLSEIWEHIARCTRVCYQSEPKNTNETGESFVNRVILRNHSYNEIAKDRTLQEKLHLSVLEHGTVYLAMPMETVYPVQANEWYKYVINPFSKEPKVCEVKNERKIAITTNMRVLVENGWMDDLKYLCEPTKYHTLRKTFSIWTNVGAIRDTNRHRVHSISEESSRYCRYSSPKFGSELAIAKMPWISDRDYVKAMFSTEDLFNKGVIPAHDTNTWEANDWYLWYIQMGEIVYNKLSELGWKAQQCSEVLTFSTKTQSVHTAFVDDWQHYCNLRSLEVSGKVRPEVKIIADKINEIING
;
A
#
# COMPACT_ATOMS: atom_id res chain seq x y z
N MET A 1 -10.84 -1.19 22.06
CA MET A 1 -10.08 -0.28 21.15
C MET A 1 -8.59 -0.49 21.34
N LYS A 2 -7.87 -0.76 20.25
CA LYS A 2 -6.42 -1.02 20.24
C LYS A 2 -5.67 0.24 19.76
N LEU A 3 -4.59 0.60 20.46
CA LEU A 3 -3.69 1.68 20.03
C LEU A 3 -2.51 1.10 19.25
N ILE A 4 -2.14 1.73 18.15
CA ILE A 4 -0.93 1.40 17.39
C ILE A 4 0.00 2.61 17.26
N GLU A 5 1.29 2.36 17.28
CA GLU A 5 2.28 3.34 16.86
C GLU A 5 2.37 3.37 15.33
N PRO A 6 2.43 4.57 14.71
CA PRO A 6 2.71 4.68 13.29
C PRO A 6 4.04 4.00 12.93
N LYS A 7 4.01 3.13 11.90
CA LYS A 7 5.14 2.30 11.52
C LYS A 7 5.35 2.32 10.01
N VAL A 8 6.61 2.25 9.59
CA VAL A 8 7.02 2.10 8.20
C VAL A 8 7.97 0.92 8.11
N GLU A 9 7.79 0.07 7.13
CA GLU A 9 8.70 -1.02 6.80
C GLU A 9 9.04 -0.98 5.32
N LEU A 10 10.32 -1.08 5.00
CA LEU A 10 10.76 -1.37 3.64
C LEU A 10 10.49 -2.86 3.36
N TRP A 11 9.76 -3.13 2.28
CA TRP A 11 9.53 -4.49 1.80
C TRP A 11 10.39 -4.74 0.58
N GLU A 12 11.47 -5.47 0.77
CA GLU A 12 12.34 -5.87 -0.32
C GLU A 12 11.63 -6.89 -1.23
N GLN A 13 11.87 -6.75 -2.52
CA GLN A 13 11.47 -7.69 -3.54
C GLN A 13 12.72 -8.40 -4.06
N GLY A 14 12.71 -9.72 -4.12
CA GLY A 14 13.77 -10.49 -4.78
C GLY A 14 13.74 -10.35 -6.31
N GLY A 15 14.81 -10.77 -6.97
CA GLY A 15 15.01 -10.60 -8.41
C GLY A 15 14.47 -11.72 -9.28
N THR A 16 14.08 -12.86 -8.70
CA THR A 16 13.53 -13.99 -9.45
C THR A 16 12.04 -13.80 -9.73
N LEU A 17 11.53 -14.42 -10.80
CA LEU A 17 10.12 -14.35 -11.14
C LEU A 17 9.21 -14.86 -10.00
N SER A 18 9.62 -15.91 -9.31
CA SER A 18 8.88 -16.43 -8.14
C SER A 18 8.79 -15.40 -7.03
N GLU A 19 9.89 -14.71 -6.70
CA GLU A 19 9.92 -13.68 -5.66
C GLU A 19 9.11 -12.44 -6.05
N ILE A 20 9.06 -12.10 -7.34
CA ILE A 20 8.18 -11.03 -7.84
C ILE A 20 6.71 -11.38 -7.58
N TRP A 21 6.30 -12.62 -7.87
CA TRP A 21 4.93 -13.07 -7.61
C TRP A 21 4.60 -13.12 -6.11
N GLU A 22 5.54 -13.56 -5.26
CA GLU A 22 5.37 -13.53 -3.81
C GLU A 22 5.20 -12.09 -3.29
N HIS A 23 5.99 -11.16 -3.83
CA HIS A 23 5.88 -9.74 -3.47
C HIS A 23 4.51 -9.15 -3.84
N ILE A 24 4.03 -9.41 -5.07
CA ILE A 24 2.69 -9.00 -5.51
C ILE A 24 1.61 -9.61 -4.60
N ALA A 25 1.71 -10.89 -4.29
CA ALA A 25 0.76 -11.57 -3.41
C ALA A 25 0.75 -10.95 -2.01
N ARG A 26 1.93 -10.64 -1.46
CA ARG A 26 2.07 -9.95 -0.16
C ARG A 26 1.38 -8.58 -0.18
N CYS A 27 1.62 -7.76 -1.20
CA CYS A 27 0.98 -6.46 -1.36
C CYS A 27 -0.55 -6.57 -1.52
N THR A 28 -1.01 -7.55 -2.30
CA THR A 28 -2.44 -7.80 -2.55
C THR A 28 -3.17 -8.20 -1.27
N ARG A 29 -2.55 -9.02 -0.42
CA ARG A 29 -3.16 -9.47 0.84
C ARG A 29 -3.46 -8.33 1.81
N VAL A 30 -2.77 -7.21 1.70
CA VAL A 30 -3.04 -6.01 2.53
C VAL A 30 -4.47 -5.51 2.32
N CYS A 31 -4.97 -5.49 1.08
CA CYS A 31 -6.32 -5.00 0.79
C CYS A 31 -7.43 -5.75 1.56
N TYR A 32 -7.22 -7.02 1.84
CA TYR A 32 -8.22 -7.91 2.46
C TYR A 32 -7.80 -8.37 3.86
N GLN A 33 -6.65 -7.92 4.35
CA GLN A 33 -6.02 -8.42 5.59
C GLN A 33 -6.11 -9.95 5.65
N SER A 34 -5.67 -10.60 4.54
CA SER A 34 -5.81 -12.05 4.37
C SER A 34 -4.49 -12.76 4.58
N GLU A 35 -4.53 -13.82 5.40
CA GLU A 35 -3.44 -14.78 5.50
C GLU A 35 -3.52 -15.84 4.40
N PRO A 36 -2.41 -16.49 4.03
CA PRO A 36 -2.44 -17.63 3.12
C PRO A 36 -3.38 -18.70 3.65
N LYS A 37 -4.36 -19.12 2.83
CA LYS A 37 -5.29 -20.19 3.21
C LYS A 37 -4.62 -21.55 3.32
N ASN A 38 -3.52 -21.72 2.62
CA ASN A 38 -2.71 -22.94 2.61
C ASN A 38 -1.24 -22.51 2.65
N THR A 39 -0.45 -23.12 3.51
CA THR A 39 0.99 -22.87 3.64
C THR A 39 1.78 -23.23 2.37
N ASN A 40 1.18 -23.99 1.44
CA ASN A 40 1.79 -24.41 0.19
C ASN A 40 1.34 -23.57 -1.04
N GLU A 41 0.46 -22.57 -0.87
CA GLU A 41 0.03 -21.71 -1.99
C GLU A 41 1.13 -20.72 -2.34
N THR A 42 1.70 -20.83 -3.55
CA THR A 42 2.69 -19.89 -4.07
C THR A 42 2.05 -18.54 -4.41
N GLY A 43 2.86 -17.46 -4.42
CA GLY A 43 2.41 -16.13 -4.81
C GLY A 43 1.80 -16.10 -6.21
N GLU A 44 2.40 -16.80 -7.16
CA GLU A 44 1.88 -16.94 -8.52
C GLU A 44 0.49 -17.61 -8.54
N SER A 45 0.33 -18.74 -7.84
CA SER A 45 -0.95 -19.43 -7.74
C SER A 45 -2.03 -18.55 -7.12
N PHE A 46 -1.68 -17.82 -6.04
CA PHE A 46 -2.57 -16.87 -5.41
C PHE A 46 -3.01 -15.77 -6.38
N VAL A 47 -2.06 -15.11 -7.08
CA VAL A 47 -2.35 -14.03 -8.02
C VAL A 47 -3.19 -14.55 -9.20
N ASN A 48 -2.84 -15.68 -9.77
CA ASN A 48 -3.61 -16.30 -10.85
C ASN A 48 -5.07 -16.55 -10.45
N ARG A 49 -5.30 -17.09 -9.25
CA ARG A 49 -6.65 -17.41 -8.77
C ARG A 49 -7.45 -16.15 -8.39
N VAL A 50 -6.83 -15.19 -7.67
CA VAL A 50 -7.56 -14.08 -7.06
C VAL A 50 -7.65 -12.87 -7.98
N ILE A 51 -6.57 -12.56 -8.68
CA ILE A 51 -6.45 -11.34 -9.50
C ILE A 51 -6.76 -11.63 -10.95
N LEU A 52 -6.09 -12.62 -11.54
CA LEU A 52 -6.26 -12.94 -12.95
C LEU A 52 -7.47 -13.85 -13.20
N ARG A 53 -8.08 -14.40 -12.14
CA ARG A 53 -9.26 -15.29 -12.19
C ARG A 53 -9.07 -16.45 -13.17
N ASN A 54 -7.84 -16.97 -13.20
CA ASN A 54 -7.39 -18.06 -14.08
C ASN A 54 -7.43 -17.75 -15.59
N HIS A 55 -7.53 -16.47 -15.97
CA HIS A 55 -7.33 -16.09 -17.37
C HIS A 55 -5.85 -16.11 -17.73
N SER A 56 -5.55 -16.52 -18.95
CA SER A 56 -4.18 -16.47 -19.47
C SER A 56 -3.74 -15.04 -19.77
N TYR A 57 -2.44 -14.78 -19.75
CA TYR A 57 -1.87 -13.47 -20.09
C TYR A 57 -2.25 -13.04 -21.52
N ASN A 58 -2.33 -13.98 -22.45
CA ASN A 58 -2.72 -13.70 -23.84
C ASN A 58 -4.19 -13.27 -23.99
N GLU A 59 -5.10 -13.85 -23.18
CA GLU A 59 -6.49 -13.42 -23.14
C GLU A 59 -6.59 -12.01 -22.58
N ILE A 60 -5.92 -11.75 -21.45
CA ILE A 60 -5.92 -10.44 -20.80
C ILE A 60 -5.38 -9.36 -21.74
N ALA A 61 -4.25 -9.62 -22.41
CA ALA A 61 -3.61 -8.67 -23.31
C ALA A 61 -4.49 -8.29 -24.52
N LYS A 62 -5.35 -9.20 -24.98
CA LYS A 62 -6.19 -9.00 -26.17
C LYS A 62 -7.58 -8.44 -25.86
N ASP A 63 -8.03 -8.51 -24.62
CA ASP A 63 -9.39 -8.11 -24.23
C ASP A 63 -9.35 -6.97 -23.19
N ARG A 64 -9.52 -5.74 -23.67
CA ARG A 64 -9.57 -4.55 -22.82
C ARG A 64 -10.72 -4.61 -21.82
N THR A 65 -11.86 -5.19 -22.19
CA THR A 65 -12.99 -5.34 -21.28
C THR A 65 -12.65 -6.29 -20.12
N LEU A 66 -11.86 -7.31 -20.40
CA LEU A 66 -11.35 -8.21 -19.38
C LEU A 66 -10.35 -7.48 -18.46
N GLN A 67 -9.42 -6.69 -19.01
CA GLN A 67 -8.50 -5.87 -18.21
C GLN A 67 -9.24 -4.97 -17.22
N GLU A 68 -10.33 -4.33 -17.66
CA GLU A 68 -11.14 -3.44 -16.81
C GLU A 68 -11.91 -4.17 -15.69
N LYS A 69 -12.22 -5.46 -15.89
CA LYS A 69 -12.91 -6.31 -14.89
C LYS A 69 -11.97 -6.94 -13.86
N LEU A 70 -10.69 -7.01 -14.17
CA LEU A 70 -9.68 -7.59 -13.28
C LEU A 70 -9.02 -6.50 -12.41
N HIS A 71 -8.58 -6.88 -11.23
CA HIS A 71 -7.87 -5.95 -10.31
C HIS A 71 -6.36 -5.89 -10.62
N LEU A 72 -6.01 -5.55 -11.89
CA LEU A 72 -4.63 -5.58 -12.36
C LEU A 72 -3.72 -4.54 -11.72
N SER A 73 -4.27 -3.53 -11.04
CA SER A 73 -3.46 -2.50 -10.35
C SER A 73 -2.49 -3.06 -9.32
N VAL A 74 -2.82 -4.19 -8.67
CA VAL A 74 -1.92 -4.82 -7.71
C VAL A 74 -0.66 -5.41 -8.35
N LEU A 75 -0.69 -5.72 -9.66
CA LEU A 75 0.47 -6.20 -10.41
C LEU A 75 1.56 -5.12 -10.56
N GLU A 76 1.21 -3.85 -10.36
CA GLU A 76 2.17 -2.74 -10.38
C GLU A 76 3.22 -2.84 -9.27
N HIS A 77 2.91 -3.52 -8.16
CA HIS A 77 3.87 -3.74 -7.09
C HIS A 77 5.03 -4.67 -7.50
N GLY A 78 4.81 -5.55 -8.47
CA GLY A 78 5.86 -6.41 -9.02
C GLY A 78 6.80 -5.64 -9.94
N THR A 79 7.94 -5.21 -9.43
CA THR A 79 8.97 -4.52 -10.21
C THR A 79 9.70 -5.52 -11.09
N VAL A 80 9.94 -5.16 -12.34
CA VAL A 80 10.67 -5.98 -13.32
C VAL A 80 11.86 -5.20 -13.85
N TYR A 81 13.05 -5.78 -13.70
CA TYR A 81 14.29 -5.27 -14.26
C TYR A 81 14.71 -6.15 -15.44
N LEU A 82 14.86 -5.55 -16.62
CA LEU A 82 15.22 -6.26 -17.84
C LEU A 82 16.55 -5.75 -18.37
N ALA A 83 17.38 -6.65 -18.89
CA ALA A 83 18.59 -6.35 -19.64
C ALA A 83 18.45 -6.88 -21.08
N MET A 84 17.79 -6.13 -21.95
CA MET A 84 17.51 -6.53 -23.33
C MET A 84 18.72 -6.32 -24.24
N PRO A 85 18.91 -7.14 -25.28
CA PRO A 85 19.95 -6.93 -26.27
C PRO A 85 19.83 -5.54 -26.90
N MET A 86 20.98 -4.87 -27.07
CA MET A 86 21.04 -3.64 -27.84
C MET A 86 21.24 -3.98 -29.31
N GLU A 87 20.15 -4.16 -30.03
CA GLU A 87 20.18 -4.30 -31.48
C GLU A 87 20.29 -2.91 -32.14
N THR A 88 21.10 -2.84 -33.21
CA THR A 88 21.26 -1.59 -33.97
C THR A 88 20.38 -1.62 -35.22
N VAL A 89 19.07 -1.74 -35.00
CA VAL A 89 18.10 -1.69 -36.09
C VAL A 89 17.65 -0.26 -36.33
N TYR A 90 17.64 0.16 -37.59
CA TYR A 90 17.07 1.45 -38.01
C TYR A 90 15.75 1.25 -38.75
N PRO A 91 14.74 2.07 -38.48
CA PRO A 91 14.71 3.17 -37.49
C PRO A 91 14.74 2.64 -36.04
N VAL A 92 15.17 3.45 -35.08
CA VAL A 92 15.31 3.09 -33.66
C VAL A 92 14.03 2.49 -33.07
N GLN A 93 12.88 2.93 -33.55
CA GLN A 93 11.54 2.46 -33.17
C GLN A 93 11.28 0.98 -33.53
N ALA A 94 12.07 0.39 -34.42
CA ALA A 94 11.97 -1.03 -34.80
C ALA A 94 12.61 -1.98 -33.76
N ASN A 95 13.34 -1.47 -32.80
CA ASN A 95 13.95 -2.29 -31.74
C ASN A 95 12.89 -2.75 -30.73
N GLU A 96 12.96 -4.00 -30.29
CA GLU A 96 12.00 -4.58 -29.32
C GLU A 96 11.91 -3.78 -28.01
N TRP A 97 13.02 -3.23 -27.55
CA TRP A 97 13.07 -2.44 -26.32
C TRP A 97 12.39 -1.07 -26.44
N TYR A 98 12.19 -0.53 -27.65
CA TYR A 98 11.62 0.81 -27.83
C TYR A 98 10.19 0.94 -27.31
N LYS A 99 9.43 -0.14 -27.26
CA LYS A 99 8.10 -0.17 -26.65
C LYS A 99 8.07 0.33 -25.20
N TYR A 100 9.18 0.16 -24.46
CA TYR A 100 9.32 0.66 -23.10
C TYR A 100 9.66 2.16 -23.02
N VAL A 101 10.21 2.74 -24.08
CA VAL A 101 10.45 4.20 -24.15
C VAL A 101 9.15 4.97 -24.19
N ILE A 102 8.16 4.46 -24.91
CA ILE A 102 6.85 5.09 -25.07
C ILE A 102 5.86 4.70 -23.97
N ASN A 103 6.19 3.72 -23.15
CA ASN A 103 5.33 3.29 -22.06
C ASN A 103 5.51 4.20 -20.83
N PRO A 104 4.45 4.89 -20.35
CA PRO A 104 4.56 5.89 -19.29
C PRO A 104 4.86 5.29 -17.91
N PHE A 105 4.69 3.97 -17.74
CA PHE A 105 4.93 3.25 -16.50
C PHE A 105 6.29 2.53 -16.46
N SER A 106 7.11 2.74 -17.49
CA SER A 106 8.47 2.25 -17.57
C SER A 106 9.45 3.43 -17.49
N LYS A 107 10.61 3.23 -16.87
CA LYS A 107 11.66 4.25 -16.85
C LYS A 107 12.58 4.09 -18.05
N GLU A 108 13.10 5.22 -18.52
CA GLU A 108 13.91 5.34 -19.70
C GLU A 108 14.99 4.27 -19.79
N PRO A 109 15.03 3.55 -20.93
CA PRO A 109 16.08 2.59 -21.21
C PRO A 109 17.45 3.26 -21.21
N LYS A 110 18.39 2.70 -20.46
CA LYS A 110 19.77 3.15 -20.41
C LYS A 110 20.69 2.09 -21.01
N VAL A 111 21.64 2.51 -21.83
CA VAL A 111 22.67 1.59 -22.33
C VAL A 111 23.53 1.14 -21.15
N CYS A 112 23.68 -0.14 -21.00
CA CYS A 112 24.53 -0.76 -19.99
C CYS A 112 25.43 -1.83 -20.63
N GLU A 113 26.44 -2.25 -19.88
CA GLU A 113 27.29 -3.37 -20.24
C GLU A 113 27.11 -4.48 -19.21
N VAL A 114 26.67 -5.65 -19.67
CA VAL A 114 26.46 -6.84 -18.84
C VAL A 114 27.23 -7.99 -19.49
N LYS A 115 28.23 -8.56 -18.77
CA LYS A 115 29.07 -9.66 -19.25
C LYS A 115 29.76 -9.34 -20.60
N ASN A 116 30.29 -8.12 -20.75
CA ASN A 116 30.91 -7.60 -21.97
C ASN A 116 30.00 -7.48 -23.20
N GLU A 117 28.68 -7.51 -22.99
CA GLU A 117 27.67 -7.25 -24.02
C GLU A 117 26.94 -5.94 -23.74
N ARG A 118 26.75 -5.13 -24.78
CA ARG A 118 25.93 -3.92 -24.69
C ARG A 118 24.46 -4.30 -24.66
N LYS A 119 23.78 -3.86 -23.59
CA LYS A 119 22.37 -4.13 -23.34
C LYS A 119 21.62 -2.84 -23.02
N ILE A 120 20.32 -2.91 -23.05
CA ILE A 120 19.43 -1.84 -22.62
C ILE A 120 18.82 -2.24 -21.29
N ALA A 121 19.11 -1.48 -20.24
CA ALA A 121 18.53 -1.64 -18.91
C ALA A 121 17.17 -0.95 -18.87
N ILE A 122 16.14 -1.69 -18.49
CA ILE A 122 14.73 -1.23 -18.43
C ILE A 122 14.19 -1.55 -17.06
N THR A 123 13.54 -0.58 -16.42
CA THR A 123 12.72 -0.82 -15.23
C THR A 123 11.25 -0.63 -15.57
N THR A 124 10.46 -1.67 -15.33
CA THR A 124 9.02 -1.68 -15.55
C THR A 124 8.30 -2.46 -14.43
N ASN A 125 7.08 -2.91 -14.65
CA ASN A 125 6.32 -3.69 -13.67
C ASN A 125 5.48 -4.79 -14.35
N MET A 126 5.01 -5.76 -13.56
CA MET A 126 4.25 -6.91 -14.06
C MET A 126 2.93 -6.52 -14.73
N ARG A 127 2.27 -5.44 -14.29
CA ARG A 127 1.05 -4.95 -14.95
C ARG A 127 1.32 -4.59 -16.41
N VAL A 128 2.40 -3.87 -16.68
CA VAL A 128 2.79 -3.48 -18.04
C VAL A 128 2.99 -4.71 -18.92
N LEU A 129 3.67 -5.74 -18.42
CA LEU A 129 3.91 -6.95 -19.20
C LEU A 129 2.61 -7.71 -19.50
N VAL A 130 1.75 -7.87 -18.50
CA VAL A 130 0.46 -8.59 -18.64
C VAL A 130 -0.50 -7.85 -19.57
N GLU A 131 -0.73 -6.56 -19.36
CA GLU A 131 -1.69 -5.78 -20.15
C GLU A 131 -1.29 -5.62 -21.62
N ASN A 132 0.01 -5.61 -21.90
CA ASN A 132 0.51 -5.42 -23.27
C ASN A 132 0.91 -6.74 -23.95
N GLY A 133 0.83 -7.89 -23.26
CA GLY A 133 1.24 -9.17 -23.82
C GLY A 133 2.76 -9.30 -23.98
N TRP A 134 3.54 -8.65 -23.12
CA TRP A 134 5.01 -8.64 -23.18
C TRP A 134 5.66 -9.62 -22.19
N MET A 135 4.92 -10.65 -21.77
CA MET A 135 5.41 -11.64 -20.79
C MET A 135 6.64 -12.42 -21.29
N ASP A 136 6.81 -12.58 -22.60
CA ASP A 136 7.97 -13.23 -23.21
C ASP A 136 9.28 -12.47 -22.95
N ASP A 137 9.21 -11.18 -22.63
CA ASP A 137 10.39 -10.38 -22.29
C ASP A 137 10.99 -10.75 -20.94
N LEU A 138 10.29 -11.52 -20.11
CA LEU A 138 10.84 -12.08 -18.87
C LEU A 138 12.05 -12.99 -19.12
N LYS A 139 12.30 -13.43 -20.34
CA LYS A 139 13.58 -14.07 -20.74
C LYS A 139 14.80 -13.17 -20.53
N TYR A 140 14.59 -11.85 -20.44
CA TYR A 140 15.63 -10.84 -20.19
C TYR A 140 15.65 -10.36 -18.74
N LEU A 141 14.87 -10.99 -17.84
CA LEU A 141 14.84 -10.67 -16.42
C LEU A 141 16.23 -10.76 -15.80
N CYS A 142 16.58 -9.80 -14.99
CA CYS A 142 17.89 -9.74 -14.31
C CYS A 142 17.78 -9.06 -12.95
N GLU A 143 18.80 -9.23 -12.14
CA GLU A 143 18.99 -8.39 -10.95
C GLU A 143 19.21 -6.93 -11.35
N PRO A 144 18.75 -5.97 -10.52
CA PRO A 144 18.96 -4.55 -10.80
C PRO A 144 20.45 -4.22 -10.87
N THR A 145 20.83 -3.46 -11.88
CA THR A 145 22.18 -2.92 -12.05
C THR A 145 22.19 -1.42 -11.74
N LYS A 146 23.36 -0.79 -11.66
CA LYS A 146 23.49 0.67 -11.48
C LYS A 146 22.83 1.52 -12.59
N TYR A 147 22.44 0.89 -13.68
CA TYR A 147 21.78 1.54 -14.82
C TYR A 147 20.25 1.49 -14.74
N HIS A 148 19.70 0.62 -13.90
CA HIS A 148 18.26 0.58 -13.65
C HIS A 148 17.86 1.70 -12.70
N THR A 149 16.72 2.31 -12.95
CA THR A 149 16.07 3.16 -11.95
C THR A 149 15.37 2.26 -10.96
N LEU A 150 15.80 2.29 -9.71
CA LEU A 150 15.26 1.41 -8.67
C LEU A 150 13.84 1.80 -8.27
N ARG A 151 13.03 0.81 -7.91
CA ARG A 151 11.76 1.00 -7.22
C ARG A 151 11.85 0.41 -5.81
N LYS A 152 11.20 1.06 -4.85
CA LYS A 152 11.10 0.58 -3.46
C LYS A 152 9.64 0.49 -3.04
N THR A 153 9.36 -0.48 -2.19
CA THR A 153 8.03 -0.72 -1.63
C THR A 153 8.06 -0.48 -0.13
N PHE A 154 7.19 0.41 0.34
CA PHE A 154 6.99 0.64 1.78
C PHE A 154 5.62 0.19 2.21
N SER A 155 5.57 -0.56 3.31
CA SER A 155 4.34 -0.82 4.04
C SER A 155 4.23 0.17 5.19
N ILE A 156 3.09 0.84 5.27
CA ILE A 156 2.84 1.99 6.14
C ILE A 156 1.63 1.68 6.99
N TRP A 157 1.80 1.67 8.31
CA TRP A 157 0.71 1.60 9.29
C TRP A 157 0.54 2.97 9.93
N THR A 158 -0.62 3.56 9.76
CA THR A 158 -0.96 4.87 10.30
C THR A 158 -2.48 5.04 10.34
N ASN A 159 -2.97 6.26 10.42
CA ASN A 159 -4.39 6.56 10.36
C ASN A 159 -4.85 6.88 8.92
N VAL A 160 -6.17 6.72 8.69
CA VAL A 160 -6.82 7.03 7.40
C VAL A 160 -6.54 8.46 6.95
N GLY A 161 -6.52 9.43 7.88
CA GLY A 161 -6.26 10.83 7.57
C GLY A 161 -4.87 11.06 6.97
N ALA A 162 -3.84 10.44 7.53
CA ALA A 162 -2.47 10.56 7.04
C ALA A 162 -2.29 9.85 5.67
N ILE A 163 -2.90 8.67 5.49
CA ILE A 163 -2.81 7.96 4.20
C ILE A 163 -3.48 8.74 3.08
N ARG A 164 -4.60 9.44 3.33
CA ARG A 164 -5.22 10.29 2.31
C ARG A 164 -4.28 11.36 1.75
N ASP A 165 -3.41 11.93 2.59
CA ASP A 165 -2.40 12.88 2.15
C ASP A 165 -1.24 12.19 1.41
N THR A 166 -0.86 10.99 1.81
CA THR A 166 0.15 10.16 1.13
C THR A 166 -0.34 9.70 -0.25
N ASN A 167 -1.61 9.32 -0.38
CA ASN A 167 -2.24 8.89 -1.64
C ASN A 167 -2.33 10.02 -2.69
N ARG A 168 -2.04 11.27 -2.34
CA ARG A 168 -1.93 12.37 -3.32
C ARG A 168 -0.70 12.27 -4.20
N HIS A 169 0.27 11.45 -3.85
CA HIS A 169 1.43 11.10 -4.69
C HIS A 169 1.01 10.02 -5.70
N ARG A 170 0.33 10.44 -6.78
CA ARG A 170 -0.37 9.58 -7.74
C ARG A 170 0.53 8.71 -8.60
N VAL A 171 1.85 8.96 -8.58
CA VAL A 171 2.85 8.14 -9.27
C VAL A 171 3.17 6.85 -8.52
N HIS A 172 2.72 6.73 -7.26
CA HIS A 172 2.86 5.51 -6.48
C HIS A 172 1.81 4.48 -6.89
N SER A 173 2.23 3.22 -6.96
CA SER A 173 1.32 2.06 -6.98
C SER A 173 0.89 1.78 -5.55
N ILE A 174 -0.43 1.71 -5.30
CA ILE A 174 -0.98 1.72 -3.95
C ILE A 174 -1.92 0.53 -3.75
N SER A 175 -1.70 -0.20 -2.63
CA SER A 175 -2.64 -1.16 -2.08
C SER A 175 -2.94 -0.79 -0.63
N GLU A 176 -4.20 -0.55 -0.30
CA GLU A 176 -4.62 -0.13 1.05
C GLU A 176 -5.64 -1.11 1.63
N GLU A 177 -5.59 -1.28 2.95
CA GLU A 177 -6.58 -2.03 3.72
C GLU A 177 -7.99 -1.49 3.45
N SER A 178 -8.89 -2.39 3.05
CA SER A 178 -10.22 -1.99 2.64
C SER A 178 -11.23 -2.12 3.77
N SER A 179 -11.75 -1.00 4.26
CA SER A 179 -12.87 -0.98 5.23
C SER A 179 -14.18 -1.60 4.70
N ARG A 180 -14.28 -1.84 3.37
CA ARG A 180 -15.43 -2.51 2.75
C ARG A 180 -15.43 -4.02 3.03
N TYR A 181 -14.26 -4.62 3.22
CA TYR A 181 -14.10 -6.07 3.41
C TYR A 181 -13.64 -6.44 4.81
N CYS A 182 -12.88 -5.56 5.47
CA CYS A 182 -12.37 -5.79 6.82
C CYS A 182 -13.44 -5.45 7.85
N ARG A 183 -14.06 -6.49 8.46
CA ARG A 183 -15.02 -6.33 9.55
C ARG A 183 -14.27 -6.34 10.88
N TYR A 184 -13.97 -5.17 11.44
CA TYR A 184 -13.16 -5.03 12.65
C TYR A 184 -13.77 -5.68 13.89
N SER A 185 -15.09 -5.83 13.96
CA SER A 185 -15.77 -6.56 15.04
C SER A 185 -15.63 -8.08 14.99
N SER A 186 -15.00 -8.65 13.92
CA SER A 186 -14.83 -10.09 13.83
C SER A 186 -13.48 -10.55 14.45
N PRO A 187 -13.40 -11.80 14.97
CA PRO A 187 -12.17 -12.35 15.54
C PRO A 187 -10.98 -12.32 14.59
N LYS A 188 -11.22 -12.46 13.29
CA LYS A 188 -10.16 -12.36 12.25
C LYS A 188 -9.43 -11.03 12.30
N PHE A 189 -10.08 -9.94 12.69
CA PHE A 189 -9.53 -8.59 12.73
C PHE A 189 -9.29 -8.09 14.17
N GLY A 190 -9.29 -9.01 15.17
CA GLY A 190 -9.02 -8.72 16.56
C GLY A 190 -10.23 -8.33 17.40
N SER A 191 -11.43 -8.36 16.82
CA SER A 191 -12.70 -8.03 17.50
C SER A 191 -12.78 -6.62 18.10
N GLU A 192 -11.88 -5.73 17.71
CA GLU A 192 -11.83 -4.35 18.20
C GLU A 192 -11.31 -3.40 17.12
N LEU A 193 -11.67 -2.12 17.21
CA LEU A 193 -11.09 -1.09 16.37
C LEU A 193 -9.67 -0.78 16.82
N ALA A 194 -8.79 -0.59 15.85
CA ALA A 194 -7.47 -0.05 16.08
C ALA A 194 -7.40 1.41 15.62
N ILE A 195 -6.75 2.25 16.41
CA ILE A 195 -6.47 3.64 16.07
C ILE A 195 -4.96 3.89 16.13
N ALA A 196 -4.46 4.76 15.28
CA ALA A 196 -3.09 5.22 15.35
C ALA A 196 -2.98 6.37 16.36
N LYS A 197 -1.97 6.30 17.23
CA LYS A 197 -1.71 7.36 18.20
C LYS A 197 -1.42 8.67 17.48
N MET A 198 -2.03 9.73 17.97
CA MET A 198 -1.76 11.10 17.53
C MET A 198 -0.55 11.65 18.27
N PRO A 199 0.39 12.33 17.59
CA PRO A 199 1.65 12.77 18.20
C PRO A 199 1.49 13.86 19.27
N TRP A 200 0.33 14.49 19.36
CA TRP A 200 0.02 15.52 20.37
C TRP A 200 -0.80 15.02 21.56
N ILE A 201 -1.16 13.73 21.61
CA ILE A 201 -1.89 13.14 22.73
C ILE A 201 -0.95 12.25 23.53
N SER A 202 -0.85 12.48 24.82
CA SER A 202 0.04 11.72 25.69
C SER A 202 -0.46 10.29 25.93
N ASP A 203 0.45 9.37 26.23
CA ASP A 203 0.10 8.00 26.62
C ASP A 203 -0.79 7.97 27.86
N ARG A 204 -0.60 8.94 28.79
CA ARG A 204 -1.43 9.07 29.98
C ARG A 204 -2.90 9.35 29.63
N ASP A 205 -3.16 10.22 28.66
CA ASP A 205 -4.51 10.56 28.23
C ASP A 205 -5.19 9.36 27.57
N TYR A 206 -4.46 8.61 26.73
CA TYR A 206 -4.97 7.36 26.14
C TYR A 206 -5.33 6.33 27.22
N VAL A 207 -4.46 6.13 28.22
CA VAL A 207 -4.72 5.18 29.31
C VAL A 207 -5.95 5.59 30.11
N LYS A 208 -6.08 6.88 30.47
CA LYS A 208 -7.24 7.41 31.19
C LYS A 208 -8.55 7.14 30.43
N ALA A 209 -8.54 7.35 29.10
CA ALA A 209 -9.71 7.11 28.27
C ALA A 209 -10.09 5.61 28.20
N MET A 210 -9.13 4.73 28.05
CA MET A 210 -9.37 3.28 27.95
C MET A 210 -10.01 2.67 29.19
N PHE A 211 -9.65 3.13 30.38
CA PHE A 211 -10.26 2.68 31.64
C PHE A 211 -11.71 3.15 31.83
N SER A 212 -12.10 4.24 31.17
CA SER A 212 -13.48 4.74 31.27
C SER A 212 -14.47 4.04 30.35
N THR A 213 -14.01 3.28 29.34
CA THR A 213 -14.87 2.66 28.31
C THR A 213 -15.74 1.55 28.88
N GLU A 214 -15.21 0.72 29.77
CA GLU A 214 -15.94 -0.38 30.39
C GLU A 214 -17.10 0.12 31.26
N ASP A 215 -16.90 1.22 31.95
CA ASP A 215 -17.93 1.89 32.75
C ASP A 215 -19.03 2.54 31.89
N LEU A 216 -18.70 3.07 30.72
CA LEU A 216 -19.64 3.68 29.77
C LEU A 216 -20.57 2.63 29.13
N PHE A 217 -20.02 1.45 28.83
CA PHE A 217 -20.78 0.36 28.20
C PHE A 217 -21.75 -0.30 29.17
N ASN A 218 -21.33 -0.54 30.41
CA ASN A 218 -22.08 -1.26 31.41
C ASN A 218 -23.26 -0.43 32.00
N LYS A 219 -23.22 0.89 31.87
CA LYS A 219 -24.23 1.79 32.48
C LYS A 219 -25.18 2.44 31.49
N GLY A 220 -25.01 2.26 30.18
CA GLY A 220 -25.89 2.85 29.16
C GLY A 220 -25.95 4.38 29.20
N VAL A 221 -24.95 5.04 29.76
CA VAL A 221 -24.97 6.46 30.10
C VAL A 221 -23.94 7.20 29.28
N ILE A 222 -24.36 8.23 28.56
CA ILE A 222 -23.54 9.40 28.29
C ILE A 222 -22.97 9.82 29.64
N PRO A 223 -21.63 10.03 29.75
CA PRO A 223 -20.98 10.13 31.04
C PRO A 223 -21.69 11.15 31.94
N ALA A 224 -22.06 10.72 33.13
CA ALA A 224 -22.51 11.59 34.22
C ALA A 224 -21.33 12.41 34.78
N HIS A 225 -20.26 12.57 34.01
CA HIS A 225 -19.14 13.41 34.34
C HIS A 225 -19.48 14.85 33.97
N ASP A 226 -19.13 15.76 34.85
CA ASP A 226 -19.18 17.19 34.56
C ASP A 226 -18.25 17.48 33.35
N THR A 227 -18.87 17.55 32.18
CA THR A 227 -18.15 17.83 30.93
C THR A 227 -17.57 19.25 30.87
N ASN A 228 -17.91 20.10 31.82
CA ASN A 228 -17.32 21.44 31.93
C ASN A 228 -15.82 21.41 32.29
N THR A 229 -15.34 20.26 32.79
CA THR A 229 -13.92 20.06 33.12
C THR A 229 -13.15 19.37 32.00
N TRP A 230 -13.80 19.03 30.89
CA TRP A 230 -13.18 18.30 29.79
C TRP A 230 -12.29 19.19 28.93
N GLU A 231 -11.08 18.72 28.68
CA GLU A 231 -10.14 19.29 27.72
C GLU A 231 -10.35 18.73 26.31
N ALA A 232 -9.69 19.29 25.32
CA ALA A 232 -9.78 18.88 23.93
C ALA A 232 -9.49 17.37 23.71
N ASN A 233 -8.51 16.83 24.45
CA ASN A 233 -8.16 15.41 24.38
C ASN A 233 -9.27 14.51 24.92
N ASP A 234 -9.97 14.91 25.99
CA ASP A 234 -11.07 14.16 26.59
C ASP A 234 -12.22 14.02 25.58
N TRP A 235 -12.61 15.13 24.93
CA TRP A 235 -13.65 15.13 23.89
C TRP A 235 -13.28 14.27 22.69
N TYR A 236 -12.03 14.37 22.22
CA TYR A 236 -11.55 13.59 21.08
C TYR A 236 -11.57 12.09 21.39
N LEU A 237 -11.01 11.67 22.52
CA LEU A 237 -10.94 10.26 22.91
C LEU A 237 -12.32 9.66 23.18
N TRP A 238 -13.23 10.42 23.80
CA TRP A 238 -14.61 10.03 23.97
C TRP A 238 -15.30 9.78 22.61
N TYR A 239 -15.13 10.70 21.67
CA TYR A 239 -15.72 10.55 20.33
C TYR A 239 -15.24 9.28 19.60
N ILE A 240 -13.96 8.97 19.68
CA ILE A 240 -13.41 7.76 19.06
C ILE A 240 -13.99 6.50 19.68
N GLN A 241 -14.13 6.45 21.01
CA GLN A 241 -14.74 5.33 21.74
C GLN A 241 -16.20 5.14 21.35
N MET A 242 -16.95 6.23 21.24
CA MET A 242 -18.33 6.17 20.75
C MET A 242 -18.40 5.60 19.34
N GLY A 243 -17.46 5.96 18.47
CA GLY A 243 -17.35 5.38 17.13
C GLY A 243 -17.19 3.86 17.15
N GLU A 244 -16.36 3.31 18.04
CA GLU A 244 -16.21 1.86 18.22
C GLU A 244 -17.50 1.19 18.71
N ILE A 245 -18.13 1.76 19.72
CA ILE A 245 -19.40 1.25 20.28
C ILE A 245 -20.48 1.20 19.19
N VAL A 246 -20.64 2.30 18.44
CA VAL A 246 -21.62 2.39 17.37
C VAL A 246 -21.29 1.41 16.24
N TYR A 247 -20.02 1.31 15.83
CA TYR A 247 -19.58 0.35 14.83
C TYR A 247 -19.95 -1.09 15.19
N ASN A 248 -19.64 -1.49 16.42
CA ASN A 248 -19.94 -2.84 16.92
C ASN A 248 -21.47 -3.08 16.95
N LYS A 249 -22.23 -2.09 17.41
CA LYS A 249 -23.70 -2.20 17.48
C LYS A 249 -24.34 -2.32 16.09
N LEU A 250 -23.89 -1.54 15.13
CA LEU A 250 -24.35 -1.64 13.74
C LEU A 250 -24.01 -3.01 13.13
N SER A 251 -22.82 -3.53 13.44
CA SER A 251 -22.40 -4.87 13.01
C SER A 251 -23.27 -5.98 13.62
N GLU A 252 -23.60 -5.90 14.92
CA GLU A 252 -24.52 -6.81 15.59
C GLU A 252 -25.94 -6.78 14.98
N LEU A 253 -26.40 -5.60 14.60
CA LEU A 253 -27.68 -5.40 13.93
C LEU A 253 -27.70 -5.81 12.46
N GLY A 254 -26.61 -6.39 11.95
CA GLY A 254 -26.52 -6.99 10.62
C GLY A 254 -26.05 -6.06 9.51
N TRP A 255 -25.57 -4.86 9.82
CA TRP A 255 -24.95 -4.01 8.81
C TRP A 255 -23.67 -4.66 8.23
N LYS A 256 -23.46 -4.46 6.93
CA LYS A 256 -22.22 -4.92 6.26
C LYS A 256 -21.03 -4.03 6.65
N ALA A 257 -19.82 -4.57 6.58
CA ALA A 257 -18.59 -3.84 6.91
C ALA A 257 -18.53 -2.46 6.25
N GLN A 258 -18.84 -2.36 4.96
CA GLN A 258 -18.87 -1.09 4.23
C GLN A 258 -19.89 -0.07 4.74
N GLN A 259 -20.99 -0.53 5.38
CA GLN A 259 -21.98 0.34 5.99
C GLN A 259 -21.52 0.77 7.39
N CYS A 260 -20.99 -0.16 8.17
CA CYS A 260 -20.41 0.15 9.48
C CYS A 260 -19.24 1.14 9.38
N SER A 261 -18.48 1.13 8.26
CA SER A 261 -17.35 2.03 8.08
C SER A 261 -17.70 3.52 8.05
N GLU A 262 -18.98 3.89 7.87
CA GLU A 262 -19.46 5.29 7.90
C GLU A 262 -19.22 5.99 9.25
N VAL A 263 -19.13 5.22 10.34
CA VAL A 263 -18.88 5.78 11.69
C VAL A 263 -17.40 5.79 12.08
N LEU A 264 -16.53 5.32 11.20
CA LEU A 264 -15.08 5.32 11.46
C LEU A 264 -14.50 6.73 11.36
N THR A 265 -13.61 7.05 12.28
CA THR A 265 -12.91 8.34 12.30
C THR A 265 -11.66 8.32 11.41
N PHE A 266 -11.13 9.48 11.10
CA PHE A 266 -9.84 9.60 10.42
C PHE A 266 -8.67 9.02 11.23
N SER A 267 -8.84 8.86 12.53
CA SER A 267 -7.86 8.25 13.42
C SER A 267 -7.81 6.73 13.35
N THR A 268 -8.82 6.11 12.69
CA THR A 268 -8.85 4.67 12.48
C THR A 268 -7.57 4.21 11.78
N LYS A 269 -6.95 3.16 12.32
CA LYS A 269 -5.77 2.54 11.73
C LYS A 269 -6.06 2.05 10.33
N THR A 270 -5.12 2.29 9.43
CA THR A 270 -5.07 1.62 8.14
C THR A 270 -3.65 1.13 7.86
N GLN A 271 -3.53 0.13 7.02
CA GLN A 271 -2.27 -0.31 6.43
C GLN A 271 -2.31 -0.01 4.93
N SER A 272 -1.29 0.65 4.43
CA SER A 272 -1.15 0.90 2.99
C SER A 272 0.23 0.50 2.52
N VAL A 273 0.30 -0.10 1.33
CA VAL A 273 1.56 -0.46 0.67
C VAL A 273 1.72 0.41 -0.55
N HIS A 274 2.86 1.07 -0.65
CA HIS A 274 3.20 1.95 -1.75
C HIS A 274 4.48 1.48 -2.42
N THR A 275 4.45 1.32 -3.74
CA THR A 275 5.63 1.03 -4.57
C THR A 275 5.84 2.17 -5.55
N ALA A 276 7.04 2.74 -5.57
CA ALA A 276 7.38 3.84 -6.47
C ALA A 276 8.87 3.81 -6.84
N PHE A 277 9.25 4.57 -7.86
CA PHE A 277 10.64 4.81 -8.17
C PHE A 277 11.30 5.61 -7.03
N VAL A 278 12.60 5.42 -6.86
CA VAL A 278 13.35 6.13 -5.80
C VAL A 278 13.27 7.65 -5.98
N ASP A 279 13.25 8.15 -7.20
CA ASP A 279 13.10 9.59 -7.48
C ASP A 279 11.74 10.12 -7.02
N ASP A 280 10.67 9.34 -7.20
CA ASP A 280 9.31 9.69 -6.75
C ASP A 280 9.24 9.67 -5.22
N TRP A 281 9.91 8.71 -4.56
CA TRP A 281 10.07 8.70 -3.11
C TRP A 281 10.87 9.90 -2.61
N GLN A 282 11.93 10.30 -3.31
CA GLN A 282 12.69 11.50 -2.96
C GLN A 282 11.81 12.75 -3.05
N HIS A 283 10.96 12.86 -4.08
CA HIS A 283 10.00 13.92 -4.18
C HIS A 283 8.98 13.92 -3.01
N TYR A 284 8.49 12.74 -2.64
CA TYR A 284 7.64 12.58 -1.45
C TYR A 284 8.33 13.08 -0.19
N CYS A 285 9.57 12.67 0.06
CA CYS A 285 10.36 13.08 1.22
C CYS A 285 10.60 14.60 1.24
N ASN A 286 10.92 15.20 0.11
CA ASN A 286 11.09 16.66 0.01
C ASN A 286 9.82 17.41 0.42
N LEU A 287 8.65 16.94 0.01
CA LEU A 287 7.37 17.60 0.33
C LEU A 287 6.89 17.29 1.74
N ARG A 288 7.07 16.07 2.26
CA ARG A 288 6.40 15.58 3.47
C ARG A 288 7.32 15.45 4.69
N SER A 289 8.62 15.22 4.49
CA SER A 289 9.62 15.18 5.55
C SER A 289 10.33 16.53 5.69
N LEU A 290 10.88 17.07 4.59
CA LEU A 290 11.64 18.31 4.58
C LEU A 290 10.77 19.57 4.48
N GLU A 291 9.48 19.43 4.27
CA GLU A 291 8.46 20.50 4.27
C GLU A 291 8.78 21.66 3.31
N VAL A 292 9.41 21.38 2.16
CA VAL A 292 9.87 22.41 1.21
C VAL A 292 8.73 23.25 0.61
N SER A 293 7.49 22.77 0.63
CA SER A 293 6.30 23.48 0.13
C SER A 293 5.39 24.01 1.24
N GLY A 294 5.80 23.90 2.51
CA GLY A 294 5.03 24.35 3.67
C GLY A 294 4.79 23.23 4.68
N LYS A 295 4.21 23.60 5.82
CA LYS A 295 3.98 22.68 6.94
C LYS A 295 3.06 21.53 6.58
N VAL A 296 3.43 20.35 7.04
CA VAL A 296 2.74 19.09 6.85
C VAL A 296 2.02 18.68 8.14
N ARG A 297 0.96 17.92 8.01
CA ARG A 297 0.28 17.30 9.16
C ARG A 297 1.29 16.46 9.95
N PRO A 298 1.35 16.59 11.31
CA PRO A 298 2.34 15.88 12.12
C PRO A 298 2.35 14.36 11.90
N GLU A 299 1.17 13.73 11.72
CA GLU A 299 1.05 12.28 11.48
C GLU A 299 1.68 11.85 10.15
N VAL A 300 1.56 12.69 9.13
CA VAL A 300 2.19 12.45 7.81
C VAL A 300 3.69 12.63 7.90
N LYS A 301 4.14 13.65 8.65
CA LYS A 301 5.56 13.95 8.83
C LYS A 301 6.30 12.78 9.49
N ILE A 302 5.74 12.19 10.55
CA ILE A 302 6.34 11.02 11.23
C ILE A 302 6.63 9.87 10.26
N ILE A 303 5.69 9.59 9.36
CA ILE A 303 5.84 8.54 8.35
C ILE A 303 6.90 8.94 7.32
N ALA A 304 6.82 10.18 6.85
CA ALA A 304 7.73 10.69 5.83
C ALA A 304 9.19 10.75 6.34
N ASP A 305 9.40 11.12 7.60
CA ASP A 305 10.73 11.13 8.22
C ASP A 305 11.32 9.71 8.27
N LYS A 306 10.54 8.69 8.65
CA LYS A 306 10.98 7.29 8.65
C LYS A 306 11.32 6.80 7.23
N ILE A 307 10.53 7.18 6.22
CA ILE A 307 10.83 6.84 4.82
C ILE A 307 12.10 7.54 4.36
N ASN A 308 12.26 8.83 4.72
CA ASN A 308 13.43 9.62 4.37
C ASN A 308 14.73 9.03 4.96
N GLU A 309 14.70 8.57 6.21
CA GLU A 309 15.81 7.87 6.85
C GLU A 309 16.21 6.60 6.08
N ILE A 310 15.24 5.82 5.59
CA ILE A 310 15.52 4.57 4.83
C ILE A 310 16.02 4.86 3.40
N ILE A 311 15.58 5.96 2.79
CA ILE A 311 15.96 6.31 1.42
C ILE A 311 17.34 6.96 1.37
N ASN A 312 17.69 7.79 2.36
CA ASN A 312 18.85 8.66 2.34
C ASN A 312 19.86 8.36 3.46
N GLY A 313 19.55 7.47 4.39
CA GLY A 313 20.46 6.98 5.43
C GLY A 313 21.21 5.74 4.94
#